data_b4348d5b36ba4f7c86b0806600df9d12
#
_entry.id   b4348d5b36ba4f7c86b0806600df9d12
#
_cell.length_a   1.000
_cell.length_b   1.000
_cell.length_c   1.000
_cell.angle_alpha   90.00
_cell.angle_beta   90.00
_cell.angle_gamma   90.00
#
_symmetry.space_group_name_H-M   'P 1'
#
loop_
_entity.id
_entity.type
_entity.pdbx_description
1 polymer ?
#
loop_
_entity_poly.entity_id
_entity_poly.type
_entity_poly.pdbx_seq_one_letter_code
_entity_poly.pdbx_strand_id
1 'polypeptide(L)'
;CCEREFQKFLSKKFNGDINKLNETYGTTFWSQEYNSFEEIPVPAATITTHNPALRLDWERFRSESIVRYSDMQVEIIRNIIPEAVIIHDFPGGGLDKHVDYSKLAEKLDVVAYNNYPVWGGQKNPIPPCEIAFGLDYMRGLKRQNFWITEGIMGAQGHDITGYLPRPNQAKMWSYQGVAG
;
A
#
# COMPACT_ATOMS: atom_id res chain seq x y z
N CYS A 1 3.96 -18.75 -9.70
CA CYS A 1 3.07 -18.58 -8.58
C CYS A 1 2.24 -17.29 -8.72
N CYS A 2 2.84 -16.11 -8.57
CA CYS A 2 2.11 -14.82 -8.66
C CYS A 2 1.46 -14.60 -10.04
N GLU A 3 2.13 -14.94 -11.13
CA GLU A 3 1.60 -14.80 -12.48
C GLU A 3 0.31 -15.59 -12.68
N ARG A 4 0.28 -16.86 -12.29
CA ARG A 4 -0.91 -17.70 -12.39
C ARG A 4 -2.09 -17.17 -11.57
N GLU A 5 -1.85 -16.63 -10.39
CA GLU A 5 -2.90 -16.01 -9.58
C GLU A 5 -3.38 -14.69 -10.17
N PHE A 6 -2.49 -13.93 -10.80
CA PHE A 6 -2.86 -12.73 -11.53
C PHE A 6 -3.73 -13.04 -12.76
N GLN A 7 -3.38 -14.08 -13.51
CA GLN A 7 -4.19 -14.58 -14.65
C GLN A 7 -5.60 -14.99 -14.20
N LYS A 8 -5.71 -15.69 -13.07
CA LYS A 8 -7.02 -16.02 -12.47
C LYS A 8 -7.79 -14.75 -12.03
N PHE A 9 -7.12 -13.78 -11.45
CA PHE A 9 -7.72 -12.50 -11.10
C PHE A 9 -8.30 -11.79 -12.32
N LEU A 10 -7.56 -11.74 -13.42
CA LEU A 10 -8.03 -11.16 -14.68
C LEU A 10 -9.19 -11.96 -15.27
N SER A 11 -9.07 -13.29 -15.32
CA SER A 11 -10.16 -14.15 -15.81
C SER A 11 -11.45 -13.92 -15.03
N LYS A 12 -11.37 -13.82 -13.69
CA LYS A 12 -12.54 -13.50 -12.86
C LYS A 12 -13.09 -12.11 -13.17
N LYS A 13 -12.25 -11.10 -13.33
CA LYS A 13 -12.63 -9.71 -13.61
C LYS A 13 -13.41 -9.60 -14.93
N PHE A 14 -13.00 -10.34 -15.93
CA PHE A 14 -13.59 -10.33 -17.27
C PHE A 14 -14.56 -11.49 -17.54
N ASN A 15 -14.98 -12.24 -16.50
CA ASN A 15 -15.89 -13.40 -16.58
C ASN A 15 -15.43 -14.46 -17.59
N GLY A 16 -14.12 -14.70 -17.72
CA GLY A 16 -13.53 -15.64 -18.65
C GLY A 16 -13.51 -15.19 -20.11
N ASP A 17 -13.92 -13.96 -20.42
CA ASP A 17 -13.95 -13.42 -21.78
C ASP A 17 -12.66 -12.68 -22.11
N ILE A 18 -11.77 -13.33 -22.85
CA ILE A 18 -10.49 -12.77 -23.28
C ILE A 18 -10.65 -11.65 -24.31
N ASN A 19 -11.70 -11.73 -25.16
CA ASN A 19 -11.94 -10.69 -26.17
C ASN A 19 -12.34 -9.38 -25.50
N LYS A 20 -13.15 -9.46 -24.44
CA LYS A 20 -13.52 -8.29 -23.63
C LYS A 20 -12.32 -7.67 -22.93
N LEU A 21 -11.37 -8.47 -22.46
CA LEU A 21 -10.11 -7.96 -21.92
C LEU A 21 -9.33 -7.22 -23.01
N ASN A 22 -9.14 -7.84 -24.18
CA ASN A 22 -8.41 -7.25 -25.30
C ASN A 22 -9.02 -5.91 -25.73
N GLU A 23 -10.35 -5.87 -25.90
CA GLU A 23 -11.07 -4.64 -26.22
C GLU A 23 -10.87 -3.56 -25.15
N THR A 24 -11.07 -3.90 -23.87
CA THR A 24 -10.96 -2.97 -22.74
C THR A 24 -9.54 -2.41 -22.59
N TYR A 25 -8.53 -3.24 -22.84
CA TYR A 25 -7.13 -2.84 -22.74
C TYR A 25 -6.58 -2.19 -24.02
N GLY A 26 -7.33 -2.27 -25.13
CA GLY A 26 -6.88 -1.77 -26.43
C GLY A 26 -5.62 -2.50 -26.91
N THR A 27 -5.56 -3.82 -26.73
CA THR A 27 -4.36 -4.64 -27.00
C THR A 27 -4.03 -4.75 -28.48
N THR A 28 -4.95 -4.43 -29.37
CA THR A 28 -4.69 -4.31 -30.82
C THR A 28 -3.57 -3.31 -31.11
N PHE A 29 -3.40 -2.30 -30.22
CA PHE A 29 -2.29 -1.36 -30.32
C PHE A 29 -0.96 -2.09 -30.11
N TRP A 30 -0.09 -2.05 -31.09
CA TRP A 30 1.17 -2.80 -31.17
C TRP A 30 1.02 -4.31 -31.19
N SER A 31 -0.14 -4.82 -31.66
CA SER A 31 -0.38 -6.26 -31.82
C SER A 31 -0.11 -7.08 -30.54
N GLN A 32 -0.60 -6.58 -29.42
CA GLN A 32 -0.44 -7.21 -28.09
C GLN A 32 -1.68 -8.02 -27.67
N GLU A 33 -2.48 -8.48 -28.63
CA GLU A 33 -3.68 -9.27 -28.35
C GLU A 33 -3.32 -10.63 -27.73
N TYR A 34 -4.09 -11.03 -26.74
CA TYR A 34 -3.97 -12.33 -26.08
C TYR A 34 -5.06 -13.26 -26.57
N ASN A 35 -4.73 -14.54 -26.80
CA ASN A 35 -5.69 -15.57 -27.16
C ASN A 35 -6.28 -16.26 -25.92
N SER A 36 -5.55 -16.25 -24.80
CA SER A 36 -6.00 -16.82 -23.54
C SER A 36 -5.43 -16.03 -22.35
N PHE A 37 -6.01 -16.22 -21.15
CA PHE A 37 -5.52 -15.57 -19.94
C PHE A 37 -4.13 -16.08 -19.53
N GLU A 38 -3.75 -17.29 -19.87
CA GLU A 38 -2.47 -17.91 -19.59
C GLU A 38 -1.30 -17.25 -20.33
N GLU A 39 -1.59 -16.54 -21.43
CA GLU A 39 -0.59 -15.80 -22.19
C GLU A 39 -0.23 -14.44 -21.55
N ILE A 40 -1.05 -13.95 -20.61
CA ILE A 40 -0.88 -12.64 -20.03
C ILE A 40 0.29 -12.66 -19.02
N PRO A 41 1.38 -11.90 -19.26
CA PRO A 41 2.50 -11.84 -18.34
C PRO A 41 2.22 -10.91 -17.16
N VAL A 42 2.98 -11.07 -16.07
CA VAL A 42 3.09 -10.00 -15.08
C VAL A 42 3.87 -8.83 -15.67
N PRO A 43 3.51 -7.57 -15.36
CA PRO A 43 4.28 -6.41 -15.81
C PRO A 43 5.71 -6.46 -15.26
N ALA A 44 6.67 -6.72 -16.13
CA ALA A 44 8.10 -6.70 -15.83
C ALA A 44 8.79 -5.54 -16.56
N ALA A 45 10.06 -5.30 -16.28
CA ALA A 45 10.83 -4.29 -17.00
C ALA A 45 10.92 -4.65 -18.49
N THR A 46 10.55 -3.72 -19.36
CA THR A 46 10.60 -3.85 -20.83
C THR A 46 11.33 -2.65 -21.43
N ILE A 47 11.69 -2.74 -22.71
CA ILE A 47 12.29 -1.62 -23.46
C ILE A 47 11.31 -0.45 -23.57
N THR A 48 10.01 -0.75 -23.67
CA THR A 48 8.92 0.23 -23.72
C THR A 48 8.03 0.11 -22.49
N THR A 49 7.03 0.97 -22.39
CA THR A 49 6.04 0.87 -21.31
C THR A 49 5.06 -0.27 -21.57
N HIS A 50 4.71 -1.03 -20.53
CA HIS A 50 3.59 -1.95 -20.60
C HIS A 50 2.25 -1.22 -20.83
N ASN A 51 1.26 -1.99 -21.29
CA ASN A 51 -0.13 -1.54 -21.34
C ASN A 51 -0.55 -0.94 -19.97
N PRO A 52 -1.04 0.31 -19.93
CA PRO A 52 -1.37 0.98 -18.67
C PRO A 52 -2.47 0.27 -17.88
N ALA A 53 -3.46 -0.32 -18.56
CA ALA A 53 -4.55 -1.05 -17.93
C ALA A 53 -4.04 -2.34 -17.27
N LEU A 54 -3.11 -3.06 -17.93
CA LEU A 54 -2.44 -4.24 -17.37
C LEU A 54 -1.65 -3.88 -16.10
N ARG A 55 -0.91 -2.77 -16.14
CA ARG A 55 -0.16 -2.27 -14.97
C ARG A 55 -1.10 -1.91 -13.82
N LEU A 56 -2.18 -1.19 -14.10
CA LEU A 56 -3.17 -0.81 -13.08
C LEU A 56 -3.82 -2.04 -12.44
N ASP A 57 -4.16 -3.04 -13.23
CA ASP A 57 -4.76 -4.27 -12.70
C ASP A 57 -3.75 -5.14 -11.94
N TRP A 58 -2.47 -5.08 -12.30
CA TRP A 58 -1.41 -5.69 -11.50
C TRP A 58 -1.31 -5.05 -10.10
N GLU A 59 -1.36 -3.71 -10.01
CA GLU A 59 -1.35 -3.00 -8.73
C GLU A 59 -2.60 -3.33 -7.90
N ARG A 60 -3.77 -3.42 -8.53
CA ARG A 60 -5.00 -3.85 -7.86
C ARG A 60 -4.90 -5.28 -7.32
N PHE A 61 -4.37 -6.20 -8.12
CA PHE A 61 -4.13 -7.57 -7.69
C PHE A 61 -3.17 -7.67 -6.52
N ARG A 62 -2.07 -6.89 -6.54
CA ARG A 62 -1.11 -6.83 -5.42
C ARG A 62 -1.80 -6.33 -4.16
N SER A 63 -2.51 -5.24 -4.26
CA SER A 63 -3.27 -4.67 -3.15
C SER A 63 -4.29 -5.65 -2.58
N GLU A 64 -5.12 -6.25 -3.42
CA GLU A 64 -6.10 -7.27 -2.97
C GLU A 64 -5.43 -8.49 -2.32
N SER A 65 -4.25 -8.86 -2.75
CA SER A 65 -3.51 -9.98 -2.16
C SER A 65 -3.07 -9.67 -0.73
N ILE A 66 -2.65 -8.44 -0.47
CA ILE A 66 -2.28 -7.95 0.88
C ILE A 66 -3.53 -7.88 1.76
N VAL A 67 -4.61 -7.28 1.26
CA VAL A 67 -5.88 -7.17 2.01
C VAL A 67 -6.41 -8.56 2.40
N ARG A 68 -6.47 -9.50 1.45
CA ARG A 68 -6.90 -10.88 1.74
C ARG A 68 -6.03 -11.57 2.78
N TYR A 69 -4.73 -11.33 2.77
CA TYR A 69 -3.83 -11.90 3.77
C TYR A 69 -4.10 -11.31 5.15
N SER A 70 -4.30 -10.00 5.25
CA SER A 70 -4.71 -9.33 6.48
C SER A 70 -6.06 -9.84 6.99
N ASP A 71 -7.05 -9.93 6.12
CA ASP A 71 -8.39 -10.42 6.43
C ASP A 71 -8.37 -11.82 7.02
N MET A 72 -7.59 -12.72 6.43
CA MET A 72 -7.41 -14.08 6.93
C MET A 72 -6.86 -14.08 8.35
N GLN A 73 -5.87 -13.24 8.65
CA GLN A 73 -5.30 -13.14 10.00
C GLN A 73 -6.32 -12.57 10.99
N VAL A 74 -7.05 -11.53 10.60
CA VAL A 74 -8.13 -10.95 11.42
C VAL A 74 -9.19 -12.01 11.76
N GLU A 75 -9.64 -12.77 10.77
CA GLU A 75 -10.65 -13.83 10.96
C GLU A 75 -10.17 -14.91 11.92
N ILE A 76 -8.92 -15.35 11.81
CA ILE A 76 -8.35 -16.34 12.73
C ILE A 76 -8.31 -15.78 14.17
N ILE A 77 -7.84 -14.55 14.35
CA ILE A 77 -7.76 -13.93 15.68
C ILE A 77 -9.16 -13.79 16.28
N ARG A 78 -10.13 -13.28 15.52
CA ARG A 78 -11.52 -13.09 15.98
C ARG A 78 -12.20 -14.39 16.37
N ASN A 79 -11.90 -15.49 15.68
CA ASN A 79 -12.43 -16.80 16.02
C ASN A 79 -11.89 -17.35 17.36
N ILE A 80 -10.69 -16.92 17.77
CA ILE A 80 -10.04 -17.39 19.01
C ILE A 80 -10.29 -16.39 20.14
N ILE A 81 -10.18 -15.08 19.85
CA ILE A 81 -10.32 -13.99 20.83
C ILE A 81 -11.24 -12.94 20.22
N PRO A 82 -12.56 -13.08 20.33
CA PRO A 82 -13.52 -12.17 19.71
C PRO A 82 -13.34 -10.68 20.11
N GLU A 83 -12.89 -10.44 21.34
CA GLU A 83 -12.71 -9.10 21.92
C GLU A 83 -11.34 -8.47 21.63
N ALA A 84 -10.46 -9.15 20.88
CA ALA A 84 -9.14 -8.61 20.59
C ALA A 84 -9.23 -7.30 19.79
N VAL A 85 -8.50 -6.28 20.23
CA VAL A 85 -8.30 -5.06 19.44
C VAL A 85 -7.24 -5.36 18.38
N ILE A 86 -7.64 -5.32 17.12
CA ILE A 86 -6.78 -5.66 15.99
C ILE A 86 -6.38 -4.37 15.27
N ILE A 87 -5.07 -4.19 15.16
CA ILE A 87 -4.45 -3.09 14.41
C ILE A 87 -3.54 -3.66 13.33
N HIS A 88 -3.22 -2.86 12.34
CA HIS A 88 -2.16 -3.15 11.37
C HIS A 88 -1.29 -1.91 11.23
N ASP A 89 -0.01 -2.14 11.21
CA ASP A 89 1.02 -1.12 11.15
C ASP A 89 1.21 -0.67 9.69
N PHE A 90 0.63 0.46 9.33
CA PHE A 90 0.70 0.98 7.96
C PHE A 90 2.05 1.66 7.72
N PRO A 91 2.73 1.34 6.61
CA PRO A 91 4.05 1.86 6.34
C PRO A 91 4.04 3.39 6.17
N GLY A 92 4.97 4.04 6.84
CA GLY A 92 5.22 5.47 6.74
C GLY A 92 6.21 5.84 5.63
N GLY A 93 6.61 7.12 5.61
CA GLY A 93 7.57 7.64 4.63
C GLY A 93 6.97 7.98 3.27
N GLY A 94 5.65 8.15 3.19
CA GLY A 94 4.89 8.48 1.99
C GLY A 94 3.72 7.53 1.75
N LEU A 95 2.76 7.96 0.96
CA LEU A 95 1.54 7.20 0.64
C LEU A 95 1.61 6.51 -0.74
N ASP A 96 2.79 6.34 -1.27
CA ASP A 96 3.09 5.75 -2.59
C ASP A 96 3.11 4.21 -2.57
N LYS A 97 2.70 3.58 -1.48
CA LYS A 97 2.68 2.12 -1.36
C LYS A 97 1.52 1.54 -2.18
N HIS A 98 1.79 0.39 -2.78
CA HIS A 98 0.84 -0.32 -3.67
C HIS A 98 -0.24 -1.08 -2.89
N VAL A 99 -0.92 -0.40 -1.97
CA VAL A 99 -2.01 -0.96 -1.15
C VAL A 99 -3.15 0.03 -1.06
N ASP A 100 -4.37 -0.45 -1.24
CA ASP A 100 -5.58 0.30 -0.93
C ASP A 100 -5.79 0.29 0.59
N TYR A 101 -5.35 1.36 1.25
CA TYR A 101 -5.47 1.49 2.69
C TYR A 101 -6.92 1.53 3.17
N SER A 102 -7.85 1.99 2.35
CA SER A 102 -9.26 2.00 2.71
C SER A 102 -9.77 0.58 2.90
N LYS A 103 -9.47 -0.30 1.95
CA LYS A 103 -9.84 -1.73 2.05
C LYS A 103 -9.10 -2.43 3.19
N LEU A 104 -7.80 -2.15 3.34
CA LEU A 104 -7.01 -2.75 4.40
C LEU A 104 -7.54 -2.37 5.80
N ALA A 105 -8.03 -1.14 5.97
CA ALA A 105 -8.56 -0.65 7.23
C ALA A 105 -9.94 -1.23 7.61
N GLU A 106 -10.71 -1.76 6.65
CA GLU A 106 -12.12 -2.13 6.88
C GLU A 106 -12.32 -3.06 8.09
N LYS A 107 -11.51 -4.12 8.19
CA LYS A 107 -11.62 -5.13 9.25
C LYS A 107 -10.79 -4.85 10.50
N LEU A 108 -9.98 -3.80 10.50
CA LEU A 108 -9.18 -3.38 11.65
C LEU A 108 -10.04 -2.55 12.63
N ASP A 109 -9.74 -2.60 13.91
CA ASP A 109 -10.39 -1.76 14.90
C ASP A 109 -9.83 -0.34 14.89
N VAL A 110 -8.50 -0.23 14.81
CA VAL A 110 -7.78 1.04 14.76
C VAL A 110 -6.74 0.99 13.65
N VAL A 111 -6.62 2.07 12.90
CA VAL A 111 -5.50 2.25 11.99
C VAL A 111 -4.25 2.60 12.79
N ALA A 112 -3.15 1.92 12.52
CA ALA A 112 -1.86 2.26 13.07
C ALA A 112 -0.92 2.73 11.93
N TYR A 113 -0.07 3.69 12.20
CA TYR A 113 0.76 4.34 11.19
C TYR A 113 2.19 4.55 11.67
N ASN A 114 3.14 4.25 10.79
CA ASN A 114 4.55 4.52 11.00
C ASN A 114 4.87 5.93 10.51
N ASN A 115 5.09 6.84 11.43
CA ASN A 115 5.39 8.22 11.08
C ASN A 115 6.91 8.45 11.01
N TYR A 116 7.46 8.28 9.81
CA TYR A 116 8.86 8.51 9.50
C TYR A 116 9.05 9.71 8.58
N PRO A 117 9.08 10.94 9.10
CA PRO A 117 9.32 12.16 8.32
C PRO A 117 10.68 12.20 7.62
N VAL A 118 11.64 11.42 8.10
CA VAL A 118 12.95 11.18 7.49
C VAL A 118 13.17 9.69 7.43
N TRP A 119 13.61 9.18 6.29
CA TRP A 119 13.92 7.76 6.11
C TRP A 119 15.38 7.58 5.72
N GLY A 120 16.00 6.50 6.20
CA GLY A 120 17.38 6.04 5.99
C GLY A 120 18.31 6.95 5.19
N GLY A 121 19.38 7.45 5.77
CA GLY A 121 20.36 8.28 5.07
C GLY A 121 19.91 9.66 4.56
N GLN A 122 18.61 9.95 4.58
CA GLN A 122 18.09 11.25 4.14
C GLN A 122 18.47 12.34 5.16
N LYS A 123 19.04 13.44 4.64
CA LYS A 123 19.41 14.61 5.45
C LYS A 123 18.21 15.51 5.76
N ASN A 124 17.26 15.57 4.86
CA ASN A 124 16.10 16.45 4.95
C ASN A 124 14.82 15.62 5.07
N PRO A 125 13.88 16.05 5.91
CA PRO A 125 12.57 15.41 5.99
C PRO A 125 11.75 15.64 4.71
N ILE A 126 10.75 14.81 4.52
CA ILE A 126 9.69 15.06 3.55
C ILE A 126 8.98 16.39 3.91
N PRO A 127 8.34 17.04 2.93
CA PRO A 127 7.65 18.31 3.18
C PRO A 127 6.63 18.21 4.32
N PRO A 128 6.52 19.23 5.19
CA PRO A 128 5.57 19.20 6.31
C PRO A 128 4.11 18.97 5.90
N CYS A 129 3.71 19.43 4.71
CA CYS A 129 2.37 19.19 4.17
C CYS A 129 2.13 17.72 3.82
N GLU A 130 3.13 16.99 3.38
CA GLU A 130 3.01 15.55 3.12
C GLU A 130 2.88 14.75 4.42
N ILE A 131 3.61 15.17 5.47
CA ILE A 131 3.48 14.57 6.81
C ILE A 131 2.05 14.81 7.33
N ALA A 132 1.56 16.06 7.29
CA ALA A 132 0.22 16.40 7.71
C ALA A 132 -0.84 15.62 6.91
N PHE A 133 -0.72 15.59 5.59
CA PHE A 133 -1.62 14.83 4.73
C PHE A 133 -1.66 13.33 5.10
N GLY A 134 -0.50 12.72 5.39
CA GLY A 134 -0.44 11.32 5.82
C GLY A 134 -1.23 11.07 7.11
N LEU A 135 -1.09 11.95 8.11
CA LEU A 135 -1.80 11.85 9.38
C LEU A 135 -3.32 12.05 9.21
N ASP A 136 -3.72 13.09 8.48
CA ASP A 136 -5.13 13.36 8.18
C ASP A 136 -5.77 12.22 7.37
N TYR A 137 -5.01 11.65 6.43
CA TYR A 137 -5.46 10.51 5.65
C TYR A 137 -5.72 9.29 6.53
N MET A 138 -4.82 8.95 7.46
CA MET A 138 -5.02 7.84 8.41
C MET A 138 -6.26 8.04 9.28
N ARG A 139 -6.48 9.26 9.80
CA ARG A 139 -7.71 9.61 10.51
C ARG A 139 -8.95 9.45 9.63
N GLY A 140 -8.86 9.88 8.37
CA GLY A 140 -9.94 9.82 7.39
C GLY A 140 -10.41 8.41 7.05
N LEU A 141 -9.53 7.42 7.06
CA LEU A 141 -9.83 6.03 6.69
C LEU A 141 -10.99 5.44 7.51
N LYS A 142 -11.03 5.71 8.81
CA LYS A 142 -12.08 5.21 9.72
C LYS A 142 -12.87 6.33 10.40
N ARG A 143 -12.58 7.61 10.09
CA ARG A 143 -13.19 8.80 10.73
C ARG A 143 -13.08 8.77 12.27
N GLN A 144 -11.98 8.26 12.76
CA GLN A 144 -11.65 8.16 14.20
C GLN A 144 -10.16 8.40 14.42
N ASN A 145 -9.74 8.53 15.66
CA ASN A 145 -8.34 8.61 16.00
C ASN A 145 -7.60 7.35 15.54
N PHE A 146 -6.36 7.53 15.14
CA PHE A 146 -5.44 6.47 14.74
C PHE A 146 -4.27 6.42 15.74
N TRP A 147 -3.47 5.37 15.68
CA TRP A 147 -2.28 5.24 16.51
C TRP A 147 -1.02 5.46 15.66
N ILE A 148 -0.04 6.14 16.23
CA ILE A 148 1.32 6.14 15.71
C ILE A 148 2.08 5.06 16.47
N THR A 149 2.33 3.94 15.82
CA THR A 149 2.99 2.77 16.41
C THR A 149 4.50 2.85 16.30
N GLU A 150 5.00 3.55 15.30
CA GLU A 150 6.41 3.84 15.13
C GLU A 150 6.63 5.31 14.77
N GLY A 151 7.68 5.90 15.32
CA GLY A 151 8.06 7.27 15.01
C GLY A 151 9.55 7.48 15.19
N ILE A 152 10.13 8.39 14.39
CA ILE A 152 11.55 8.70 14.49
C ILE A 152 11.82 9.66 15.66
N MET A 153 12.62 9.23 16.63
CA MET A 153 13.05 10.01 17.79
C MET A 153 14.57 10.21 17.85
N GLY A 154 15.31 9.59 16.95
CA GLY A 154 16.77 9.63 16.90
C GLY A 154 17.31 9.32 15.52
N ALA A 155 18.58 8.89 15.45
CA ALA A 155 19.16 8.40 14.20
C ALA A 155 18.46 7.11 13.78
N GLN A 156 18.12 7.03 12.51
CA GLN A 156 17.49 5.83 11.96
C GLN A 156 18.52 4.75 11.68
N GLY A 157 18.27 3.54 12.22
CA GLY A 157 19.26 2.46 12.28
C GLY A 157 19.40 1.59 11.01
N HIS A 158 18.76 1.94 9.91
CA HIS A 158 18.83 1.13 8.67
C HIS A 158 20.13 1.34 7.88
N ASP A 159 20.79 2.48 8.08
CA ASP A 159 22.05 2.83 7.42
C ASP A 159 23.16 3.01 8.42
N ILE A 160 24.40 2.78 8.01
CA ILE A 160 25.62 2.95 8.83
C ILE A 160 25.75 4.40 9.31
N THR A 161 25.17 5.37 8.59
CA THR A 161 25.17 6.79 8.93
C THR A 161 23.77 7.35 8.86
N GLY A 162 23.07 7.39 9.99
CA GLY A 162 21.79 8.12 10.11
C GLY A 162 22.01 9.56 10.56
N TYR A 163 21.20 10.47 10.03
CA TYR A 163 21.17 11.85 10.54
C TYR A 163 20.25 11.95 11.73
N LEU A 164 20.70 12.63 12.77
CA LEU A 164 19.86 12.98 13.91
C LEU A 164 18.84 14.06 13.51
N PRO A 165 17.64 14.01 14.06
CA PRO A 165 16.72 15.16 13.99
C PRO A 165 17.39 16.42 14.51
N ARG A 166 17.10 17.56 13.89
CA ARG A 166 17.55 18.86 14.40
C ARG A 166 16.94 19.13 15.78
N PRO A 167 17.54 19.99 16.61
CA PRO A 167 16.95 20.38 17.88
C PRO A 167 15.46 20.77 17.72
N ASN A 168 14.61 20.21 18.59
CA ASN A 168 13.14 20.35 18.57
C ASN A 168 12.39 19.73 17.39
N GLN A 169 13.04 19.15 16.42
CA GLN A 169 12.36 18.57 15.24
C GLN A 169 11.54 17.33 15.63
N ALA A 170 12.09 16.41 16.41
CA ALA A 170 11.34 15.25 16.91
C ALA A 170 10.14 15.67 17.78
N LYS A 171 10.31 16.71 18.61
CA LYS A 171 9.21 17.30 19.38
C LYS A 171 8.11 17.85 18.47
N MET A 172 8.47 18.57 17.41
CA MET A 172 7.53 19.10 16.43
C MET A 172 6.73 17.97 15.76
N TRP A 173 7.39 16.90 15.33
CA TRP A 173 6.71 15.75 14.71
C TRP A 173 5.76 15.04 15.67
N SER A 174 6.11 14.92 16.95
CA SER A 174 5.23 14.38 17.99
C SER A 174 3.97 15.22 18.16
N TYR A 175 4.12 16.55 18.24
CA TYR A 175 2.96 17.45 18.33
C TYR A 175 2.12 17.45 17.04
N GLN A 176 2.74 17.32 15.88
CA GLN A 176 2.02 17.20 14.63
C GLN A 176 1.16 15.93 14.61
N GLY A 177 1.68 14.80 15.12
CA GLY A 177 0.92 13.57 15.27
C GLY A 177 -0.24 13.65 16.25
N VAL A 178 -0.16 14.50 17.26
CA VAL A 178 -1.27 14.75 18.21
C VAL A 178 -2.33 15.67 17.61
N ALA A 179 -1.94 16.59 16.73
CA ALA A 179 -2.84 17.57 16.10
C ALA A 179 -3.57 17.02 14.87
N GLY A 180 -2.98 16.02 14.17
CA GLY A 180 -3.51 15.39 12.95
C GLY A 180 -4.52 14.26 13.13
#